data_e02845510cb663637ad579b9b0e0a80d
#
_entry.id   e02845510cb663637ad579b9b0e0a80d
#
_cell.length_a   1.000
_cell.length_b   1.000
_cell.length_c   1.000
_cell.angle_alpha   90.00
_cell.angle_beta   90.00
_cell.angle_gamma   90.00
#
_symmetry.space_group_name_H-M   'P 1'
#
loop_
_entity.id
_entity.type
_entity.pdbx_description
1 polymer ?
#
loop_
_entity_poly.entity_id
_entity_poly.type
_entity_poly.pdbx_seq_one_letter_code
_entity_poly.pdbx_strand_id
1 'polypeptide(L)'
;MNYRRLGKTNLNVSEIGFGGEWLERHPEEHSIALIRHAGALGVNIIDCWMPDPKSRDIIGKAIADRRGQWIVQGHIGSTWQDGQYVRTREMDKVVPAFEDLLARIGGGKEKNVIAAEPVPRYARAMQ
;
A
#
# COMPACT_ATOMS: atom_id res chain seq x y z
N MET A 1 -2.13 1.80 -21.28
CA MET A 1 -2.83 1.71 -19.98
C MET A 1 -3.95 2.73 -19.93
N ASN A 2 -5.14 2.34 -19.53
CA ASN A 2 -6.25 3.26 -19.30
C ASN A 2 -6.25 3.72 -17.85
N TYR A 3 -6.76 4.94 -17.61
CA TYR A 3 -6.83 5.55 -16.29
C TYR A 3 -8.25 6.01 -15.99
N ARG A 4 -8.62 5.93 -14.72
CA ARG A 4 -9.92 6.41 -14.23
C ARG A 4 -9.76 7.28 -13.00
N ARG A 5 -10.64 8.27 -12.88
CA ARG A 5 -10.71 9.07 -11.66
C ARG A 5 -11.19 8.22 -10.49
N LEU A 6 -10.46 8.23 -9.41
CA LEU A 6 -10.82 7.52 -8.18
C LEU A 6 -11.85 8.32 -7.38
N GLY A 7 -13.12 8.05 -7.63
CA GLY A 7 -14.25 8.68 -6.93
C GLY A 7 -14.17 10.21 -6.90
N LYS A 8 -14.31 10.80 -5.70
CA LYS A 8 -14.23 12.26 -5.47
C LYS A 8 -12.82 12.77 -5.21
N THR A 9 -11.82 11.91 -5.24
CA THR A 9 -10.41 12.32 -5.15
C THR A 9 -9.97 12.97 -6.48
N ASN A 10 -8.88 13.72 -6.47
CA ASN A 10 -8.28 14.22 -7.70
C ASN A 10 -7.24 13.26 -8.28
N LEU A 11 -7.33 11.97 -7.93
CA LEU A 11 -6.39 10.94 -8.36
C LEU A 11 -6.92 10.22 -9.59
N ASN A 12 -6.09 10.13 -10.63
CA ASN A 12 -6.30 9.26 -11.77
C ASN A 12 -5.48 7.99 -11.58
N VAL A 13 -6.16 6.86 -11.45
CA VAL A 13 -5.56 5.56 -11.22
C VAL A 13 -5.62 4.70 -12.47
N SER A 14 -4.59 3.89 -12.69
CA SER A 14 -4.61 2.87 -13.74
C SER A 14 -5.71 1.84 -13.47
N GLU A 15 -6.36 1.35 -14.52
CA GLU A 15 -7.42 0.34 -14.38
C GLU A 15 -6.91 -0.99 -13.81
N ILE A 16 -5.60 -1.22 -13.93
CA ILE A 16 -4.89 -2.35 -13.32
C ILE A 16 -4.01 -1.81 -12.22
N GLY A 17 -4.17 -2.34 -10.99
CA GLY A 17 -3.31 -2.06 -9.86
C GLY A 17 -2.31 -3.18 -9.60
N PHE A 18 -1.22 -2.86 -8.89
CA PHE A 18 -0.24 -3.84 -8.44
C PHE A 18 -0.59 -4.28 -7.01
N GLY A 19 -0.77 -5.59 -6.80
CA GLY A 19 -0.95 -6.17 -5.47
C GLY A 19 0.40 -6.38 -4.79
N GLY A 20 0.61 -5.72 -3.65
CA GLY A 20 1.87 -5.78 -2.89
C GLY A 20 1.92 -6.89 -1.83
N GLU A 21 1.04 -7.89 -1.93
CA GLU A 21 1.07 -9.05 -1.03
C GLU A 21 2.19 -10.01 -1.40
N TRP A 22 2.81 -10.64 -0.40
CA TRP A 22 3.82 -11.69 -0.55
C TRP A 22 5.17 -11.25 -1.16
N LEU A 23 5.44 -9.97 -1.28
CA LEU A 23 6.72 -9.48 -1.79
C LEU A 23 7.91 -9.96 -0.95
N GLU A 24 7.72 -10.10 0.35
CA GLU A 24 8.73 -10.56 1.31
C GLU A 24 9.16 -12.01 1.10
N ARG A 25 8.38 -12.81 0.36
CA ARG A 25 8.67 -14.22 0.06
C ARG A 25 9.61 -14.42 -1.12
N HIS A 26 9.90 -13.33 -1.84
CA HIS A 26 10.78 -13.34 -2.99
C HIS A 26 12.08 -12.58 -2.70
N PRO A 27 13.14 -12.80 -3.50
CA PRO A 27 14.32 -11.96 -3.44
C PRO A 27 13.95 -10.49 -3.64
N GLU A 28 14.50 -9.62 -2.79
CA GLU A 28 14.18 -8.19 -2.79
C GLU A 28 14.37 -7.55 -4.17
N GLU A 29 15.49 -7.84 -4.83
CA GLU A 29 15.80 -7.29 -6.16
C GLU A 29 14.76 -7.69 -7.21
N HIS A 30 14.28 -8.92 -7.16
CA HIS A 30 13.24 -9.41 -8.06
C HIS A 30 11.93 -8.64 -7.85
N SER A 31 11.51 -8.47 -6.60
CA SER A 31 10.28 -7.75 -6.24
C SER A 31 10.35 -6.28 -6.64
N ILE A 32 11.49 -5.62 -6.43
CA ILE A 32 11.74 -4.24 -6.86
C ILE A 32 11.66 -4.13 -8.39
N ALA A 33 12.32 -5.03 -9.11
CA ALA A 33 12.31 -5.04 -10.57
C ALA A 33 10.89 -5.23 -11.12
N LEU A 34 10.09 -6.10 -10.51
CA LEU A 34 8.71 -6.36 -10.90
C LEU A 34 7.82 -5.12 -10.73
N ILE A 35 7.90 -4.42 -9.59
CA ILE A 35 7.16 -3.18 -9.34
C ILE A 35 7.58 -2.10 -10.36
N ARG A 36 8.88 -1.93 -10.60
CA ARG A 36 9.39 -0.97 -11.59
C ARG A 36 8.92 -1.28 -13.00
N HIS A 37 8.90 -2.56 -13.36
CA HIS A 37 8.39 -2.99 -14.67
C HIS A 37 6.89 -2.69 -14.80
N ALA A 38 6.09 -2.98 -13.79
CA ALA A 38 4.67 -2.60 -13.78
C ALA A 38 4.48 -1.09 -13.97
N GLY A 39 5.28 -0.26 -13.29
CA GLY A 39 5.27 1.19 -13.48
C GLY A 39 5.65 1.62 -14.90
N ALA A 40 6.63 0.95 -15.53
CA ALA A 40 7.00 1.22 -16.92
C ALA A 40 5.87 0.89 -17.91
N LEU A 41 5.00 -0.08 -17.57
CA LEU A 41 3.79 -0.41 -18.33
C LEU A 41 2.60 0.54 -18.04
N GLY A 42 2.77 1.51 -17.15
CA GLY A 42 1.78 2.53 -16.84
C GLY A 42 0.91 2.21 -15.61
N VAL A 43 1.23 1.18 -14.84
CA VAL A 43 0.58 0.96 -13.52
C VAL A 43 1.06 2.06 -12.57
N ASN A 44 0.12 2.74 -11.91
CA ASN A 44 0.42 3.83 -10.99
C ASN A 44 -0.22 3.70 -9.61
N ILE A 45 -0.90 2.60 -9.33
CA ILE A 45 -1.46 2.31 -8.01
C ILE A 45 -0.93 0.97 -7.51
N ILE A 46 -0.48 0.96 -6.25
CA ILE A 46 0.01 -0.24 -5.57
C ILE A 46 -0.70 -0.40 -4.24
N ASP A 47 -1.17 -1.62 -3.98
CA ASP A 47 -1.74 -2.01 -2.69
C ASP A 47 -0.65 -2.50 -1.75
N CYS A 48 -0.37 -1.71 -0.71
CA CYS A 48 0.55 -2.04 0.38
C CYS A 48 -0.25 -2.67 1.53
N TRP A 49 -0.77 -3.86 1.31
CA TRP A 49 -1.63 -4.55 2.25
C TRP A 49 -0.89 -5.06 3.49
N MET A 50 0.28 -5.68 3.31
CA MET A 50 1.01 -6.28 4.42
C MET A 50 1.63 -5.24 5.34
N PRO A 51 1.44 -5.37 6.66
CA PRO A 51 2.13 -4.55 7.65
C PRO A 51 3.59 -4.99 7.89
N ASP A 52 4.04 -6.05 7.25
CA ASP A 52 5.42 -6.53 7.32
C ASP A 52 6.41 -5.45 6.88
N PRO A 53 7.42 -5.11 7.72
CA PRO A 53 8.41 -4.09 7.40
C PRO A 53 9.17 -4.36 6.10
N LYS A 54 9.50 -5.62 5.80
CA LYS A 54 10.24 -5.98 4.59
C LYS A 54 9.43 -5.69 3.33
N SER A 55 8.14 -6.05 3.30
CA SER A 55 7.26 -5.74 2.17
C SER A 55 7.14 -4.23 1.94
N ARG A 56 6.98 -3.46 3.02
CA ARG A 56 6.91 -1.99 2.95
C ARG A 56 8.20 -1.37 2.45
N ASP A 57 9.35 -1.85 2.91
CA ASP A 57 10.66 -1.39 2.47
C ASP A 57 10.91 -1.70 0.98
N ILE A 58 10.51 -2.87 0.51
CA ILE A 58 10.58 -3.24 -0.90
C ILE A 58 9.78 -2.26 -1.76
N ILE A 59 8.54 -1.98 -1.37
CA ILE A 59 7.69 -1.01 -2.08
C ILE A 59 8.36 0.37 -2.07
N GLY A 60 8.78 0.85 -0.90
CA GLY A 60 9.45 2.15 -0.77
C GLY A 60 10.67 2.29 -1.66
N LYS A 61 11.56 1.29 -1.68
CA LYS A 61 12.75 1.26 -2.55
C LYS A 61 12.39 1.22 -4.04
N ALA A 62 11.35 0.46 -4.40
CA ALA A 62 10.95 0.31 -5.78
C ALA A 62 10.43 1.62 -6.40
N ILE A 63 9.74 2.44 -5.62
CA ILE A 63 9.07 3.66 -6.09
C ILE A 63 9.82 4.95 -5.74
N ALA A 64 10.93 4.87 -5.02
CA ALA A 64 11.62 6.03 -4.45
C ALA A 64 11.99 7.11 -5.48
N ASP A 65 12.49 6.71 -6.64
CA ASP A 65 12.89 7.60 -7.74
C ASP A 65 11.71 8.25 -8.47
N ARG A 66 10.51 7.69 -8.32
CA ARG A 66 9.28 8.13 -8.98
C ARG A 66 8.09 8.21 -8.02
N ARG A 67 8.37 8.49 -6.74
CA ARG A 67 7.36 8.46 -5.68
C ARG A 67 6.09 9.25 -6.00
N GLY A 68 6.22 10.43 -6.58
CA GLY A 68 5.09 11.28 -6.97
C GLY A 68 4.20 10.72 -8.09
N GLN A 69 4.65 9.70 -8.81
CA GLN A 69 3.87 9.03 -9.86
C GLN A 69 3.04 7.86 -9.32
N TRP A 70 3.34 7.40 -8.08
CA TRP A 70 2.66 6.28 -7.47
C TRP A 70 1.63 6.70 -6.44
N ILE A 71 0.49 6.06 -6.52
CA ILE A 71 -0.57 6.11 -5.52
C ILE A 71 -0.42 4.84 -4.68
N VAL A 72 -0.22 4.99 -3.39
CA VAL A 72 -0.08 3.84 -2.48
C VAL A 72 -1.36 3.71 -1.67
N GLN A 73 -1.99 2.56 -1.77
CA GLN A 73 -3.09 2.18 -0.91
C GLN A 73 -2.53 1.45 0.30
N GLY A 74 -2.63 2.06 1.48
CA GLY A 74 -2.28 1.45 2.76
C GLY A 74 -3.53 0.95 3.49
N HIS A 75 -3.36 -0.07 4.32
CA HIS A 75 -4.44 -0.63 5.11
C HIS A 75 -4.37 -0.20 6.57
N ILE A 76 -5.51 0.22 7.12
CA ILE A 76 -5.69 0.53 8.53
C ILE A 76 -6.24 -0.68 9.24
N GLY A 77 -5.82 -0.90 10.49
CA GLY A 77 -6.31 -2.02 11.31
C GLY A 77 -5.51 -3.31 11.14
N SER A 78 -4.36 -3.24 10.47
CA SER A 78 -3.38 -4.32 10.42
C SER A 78 -2.04 -3.86 10.98
N THR A 79 -1.43 -4.69 11.81
CA THR A 79 -0.15 -4.45 12.45
C THR A 79 0.75 -5.67 12.32
N TRP A 80 2.04 -5.47 12.53
CA TRP A 80 3.03 -6.53 12.59
C TRP A 80 3.50 -6.69 14.02
N GLN A 81 3.24 -7.84 14.64
CA GLN A 81 3.59 -8.13 16.03
C GLN A 81 4.24 -9.50 16.10
N ASP A 82 5.38 -9.59 16.76
CA ASP A 82 6.12 -10.85 16.96
C ASP A 82 6.33 -11.66 15.67
N GLY A 83 6.63 -10.96 14.55
CA GLY A 83 6.90 -11.60 13.28
C GLY A 83 5.66 -12.08 12.52
N GLN A 84 4.47 -11.62 12.88
CA GLN A 84 3.23 -12.03 12.21
C GLN A 84 2.20 -10.90 12.07
N TYR A 85 1.31 -11.09 11.13
CA TYR A 85 0.16 -10.24 10.89
C TYR A 85 -0.86 -10.33 12.04
N VAL A 86 -1.26 -9.18 12.57
CA VAL A 86 -2.30 -9.06 13.61
C VAL A 86 -3.31 -8.01 13.21
N ARG A 87 -4.60 -8.37 13.24
CA ARG A 87 -5.68 -7.38 13.10
C ARG A 87 -5.96 -6.73 14.45
N THR A 88 -6.09 -5.41 14.45
CA THR A 88 -6.42 -4.64 15.65
C THR A 88 -7.27 -3.43 15.32
N ARG A 89 -8.06 -2.97 16.29
CA ARG A 89 -8.78 -1.68 16.26
C ARG A 89 -8.31 -0.74 17.35
N GLU A 90 -7.29 -1.13 18.09
CA GLU A 90 -6.69 -0.32 19.14
C GLU A 90 -5.89 0.82 18.50
N MET A 91 -6.32 2.05 18.69
CA MET A 91 -5.75 3.22 18.02
C MET A 91 -4.29 3.48 18.39
N ASP A 92 -3.89 3.11 19.59
CA ASP A 92 -2.50 3.15 20.06
C ASP A 92 -1.57 2.19 19.28
N LYS A 93 -2.12 1.18 18.62
CA LYS A 93 -1.41 0.27 17.72
C LYS A 93 -1.59 0.64 16.25
N VAL A 94 -2.79 1.09 15.87
CA VAL A 94 -3.13 1.43 14.49
C VAL A 94 -2.36 2.66 14.01
N VAL A 95 -2.31 3.72 14.82
CA VAL A 95 -1.64 4.96 14.43
C VAL A 95 -0.15 4.76 14.19
N PRO A 96 0.63 4.15 15.11
CA PRO A 96 2.05 3.88 14.86
C PRO A 96 2.29 2.97 13.65
N ALA A 97 1.42 1.98 13.40
CA ALA A 97 1.55 1.10 12.24
C ALA A 97 1.34 1.84 10.91
N PHE A 98 0.45 2.84 10.90
CA PHE A 98 0.25 3.69 9.74
C PHE A 98 1.38 4.71 9.54
N GLU A 99 1.90 5.27 10.63
CA GLU A 99 3.08 6.14 10.59
C GLU A 99 4.33 5.40 10.09
N ASP A 100 4.52 4.14 10.49
CA ASP A 100 5.57 3.26 9.96
C ASP A 100 5.40 3.03 8.45
N LEU A 101 4.18 2.79 7.98
CA LEU A 101 3.91 2.70 6.54
C LEU A 101 4.38 3.97 5.83
N LEU A 102 3.93 5.15 6.27
CA LEU A 102 4.27 6.42 5.65
C LEU A 102 5.78 6.65 5.61
N ALA A 103 6.48 6.34 6.71
CA ALA A 103 7.93 6.48 6.79
C ALA A 103 8.65 5.59 5.76
N ARG A 104 8.24 4.33 5.65
CA ARG A 104 8.90 3.33 4.77
C ARG A 104 8.65 3.55 3.30
N ILE A 105 7.45 4.00 2.91
CA ILE A 105 7.14 4.29 1.50
C ILE A 105 7.64 5.67 1.03
N GLY A 106 8.39 6.40 1.85
CA GLY A 106 9.02 7.66 1.48
C GLY A 106 8.07 8.86 1.47
N GLY A 107 7.06 8.91 2.35
CA GLY A 107 6.14 10.02 2.26
C GLY A 107 5.39 10.40 3.52
N GLY A 108 5.97 11.22 4.39
CA GLY A 108 5.25 11.87 5.49
C GLY A 108 4.38 13.08 5.07
N LYS A 109 4.55 13.59 3.85
CA LYS A 109 3.84 14.76 3.32
C LYS A 109 3.24 14.53 1.92
N GLU A 110 3.32 13.31 1.42
CA GLU A 110 2.92 12.99 0.06
C GLU A 110 1.40 12.83 -0.06
N LYS A 111 0.85 13.51 -1.05
CA LYS A 111 -0.60 13.59 -1.31
C LYS A 111 -1.23 12.29 -1.85
N ASN A 112 -0.42 11.30 -2.17
CA ASN A 112 -0.85 10.12 -2.92
C ASN A 112 -0.87 8.84 -2.07
N VAL A 113 -1.33 8.94 -0.82
CA VAL A 113 -1.59 7.78 0.04
C VAL A 113 -3.08 7.68 0.33
N ILE A 114 -3.62 6.51 0.11
CA ILE A 114 -5.01 6.19 0.42
C ILE A 114 -5.00 5.22 1.60
N ALA A 115 -5.70 5.58 2.68
CA ALA A 115 -5.95 4.67 3.77
C ALA A 115 -7.21 3.86 3.47
N ALA A 116 -7.08 2.55 3.37
CA ALA A 116 -8.19 1.63 3.20
C ALA A 116 -8.41 0.83 4.48
N GLU A 117 -9.62 0.86 5.00
CA GLU A 117 -10.05 -0.05 6.06
C GLU A 117 -10.76 -1.24 5.41
N PRO A 118 -10.40 -2.49 5.75
CA PRO A 118 -11.18 -3.64 5.32
C PRO A 118 -12.56 -3.56 5.97
N VAL A 119 -13.58 -3.21 5.18
CA VAL A 119 -14.97 -3.19 5.65
C VAL A 119 -15.33 -4.62 6.07
N PRO A 120 -15.72 -4.87 7.33
CA PRO A 120 -16.17 -6.18 7.74
C PRO A 120 -17.32 -6.63 6.85
N ARG A 121 -17.24 -7.83 6.27
CA ARG A 121 -18.32 -8.39 5.42
C ARG A 121 -19.71 -8.40 6.10
N TYR A 122 -19.74 -8.26 7.40
CA TYR A 122 -20.95 -8.24 8.24
C TYR A 122 -21.66 -6.88 8.31
N ALA A 123 -21.02 -5.78 7.91
CA ALA A 123 -21.67 -4.46 7.95
C ALA A 123 -22.76 -4.29 6.86
N ARG A 124 -22.79 -5.16 5.85
CA ARG A 124 -23.82 -5.14 4.79
C ARG A 124 -25.11 -5.89 5.14
N ALA A 125 -25.12 -6.66 6.21
CA ALA A 125 -26.30 -7.45 6.61
C ALA A 125 -27.23 -6.72 7.60
N MET A 126 -26.90 -5.49 7.99
CA MET A 126 -27.64 -4.70 8.97
C MET A 126 -28.10 -3.32 8.44
N GLN A 127 -28.22 -3.19 7.12
CA GLN A 127 -28.86 -2.02 6.48
C GLN A 127 -30.08 -2.44 5.68
#